data_1fb3927fa43325d0dc5413c669ad3d78
#
_entry.id   1fb3927fa43325d0dc5413c669ad3d78
#
_cell.length_a   1.000
_cell.length_b   1.000
_cell.length_c   1.000
_cell.angle_alpha   90.00
_cell.angle_beta   90.00
_cell.angle_gamma   90.00
#
_symmetry.space_group_name_H-M   'P 1'
#
loop_
_entity.id
_entity.type
_entity.pdbx_description
1 polymer ?
#
loop_
_entity_poly.entity_id
_entity_poly.type
_entity_poly.pdbx_seq_one_letter_code
_entity_poly.pdbx_strand_id
1 'polypeptide(L)'
;MVSGTTQVVAMIGHPIAQVKSPDNFNRYFAEQHMDSVMIPVDIVPDAVAAYLNALRGWQNMTGVLVTVPHKQRAAALVDDLTPRARRLNAVNVIRKLADGRLQGDMLDGVGFQLAAEAQGFQPAGKQALLSGCGGVGSAIAWGLCEAGIRRLALHDQTPATRQRLHDLLAEAFPAVQLSALPDTLYGLDLLVNGSPAGMAGFDELPLPQALLDTLDSTTHVADVVTAPVMTPLLTFAAARGCKVQTGPEMALAQMRLMGQFIGAIPQAQGAAA
;
A
#
# COMPACT_ATOMS: atom_id res chain seq x y z
N MET A 1 20.90 -1.66 -20.91
CA MET A 1 21.41 -0.34 -21.41
C MET A 1 20.19 0.42 -21.91
N VAL A 2 20.02 1.70 -21.55
CA VAL A 2 18.86 2.49 -22.02
C VAL A 2 19.10 2.91 -23.47
N SER A 3 18.11 2.75 -24.33
CA SER A 3 18.14 3.09 -25.77
C SER A 3 16.87 3.86 -26.18
N GLY A 4 16.74 4.21 -27.46
CA GLY A 4 15.53 4.87 -27.98
C GLY A 4 14.28 3.98 -27.99
N THR A 5 14.41 2.67 -27.81
CA THR A 5 13.30 1.70 -27.76
C THR A 5 12.85 1.38 -26.32
N THR A 6 13.65 1.78 -25.33
CA THR A 6 13.41 1.43 -23.92
C THR A 6 12.05 1.96 -23.43
N GLN A 7 11.24 1.07 -22.87
CA GLN A 7 9.99 1.44 -22.21
C GLN A 7 10.29 2.05 -20.84
N VAL A 8 9.55 3.11 -20.50
CA VAL A 8 9.74 3.84 -19.24
C VAL A 8 8.53 3.62 -18.34
N VAL A 9 8.81 3.34 -17.09
CA VAL A 9 7.84 3.41 -15.99
C VAL A 9 8.35 4.45 -14.99
N ALA A 10 7.47 5.20 -14.38
CA ALA A 10 7.88 6.14 -13.33
C ALA A 10 7.19 5.84 -12.00
N MET A 11 7.85 6.23 -10.91
CA MET A 11 7.22 6.35 -9.60
C MET A 11 7.27 7.82 -9.18
N ILE A 12 6.10 8.45 -9.03
CA ILE A 12 5.98 9.86 -8.63
C ILE A 12 5.68 10.01 -7.14
N GLY A 13 6.32 10.94 -6.48
CA GLY A 13 6.16 11.26 -5.05
C GLY A 13 6.89 12.52 -4.65
N HIS A 14 6.85 12.90 -3.36
CA HIS A 14 7.62 14.02 -2.81
C HIS A 14 7.70 13.93 -1.27
N PRO A 15 8.89 13.83 -0.65
CA PRO A 15 10.16 13.46 -1.30
C PRO A 15 10.12 12.02 -1.82
N ILE A 16 11.00 11.67 -2.77
CA ILE A 16 10.96 10.36 -3.45
C ILE A 16 12.13 9.44 -3.06
N ALA A 17 13.14 9.93 -2.35
CA ALA A 17 14.40 9.21 -2.11
C ALA A 17 14.24 7.86 -1.36
N GLN A 18 13.18 7.70 -0.56
CA GLN A 18 12.94 6.52 0.27
C GLN A 18 12.29 5.33 -0.45
N VAL A 19 11.79 5.53 -1.69
CA VAL A 19 11.02 4.49 -2.38
C VAL A 19 11.88 3.31 -2.84
N LYS A 20 11.32 2.11 -2.81
CA LYS A 20 11.98 0.86 -3.19
C LYS A 20 11.52 0.29 -4.53
N SER A 21 10.41 0.81 -5.07
CA SER A 21 9.87 0.31 -6.33
C SER A 21 10.83 0.41 -7.51
N PRO A 22 11.61 1.50 -7.71
CA PRO A 22 12.59 1.55 -8.80
C PRO A 22 13.63 0.43 -8.72
N ASP A 23 14.17 0.14 -7.54
CA ASP A 23 15.14 -0.95 -7.35
C ASP A 23 14.51 -2.32 -7.67
N ASN A 24 13.30 -2.57 -7.18
CA ASN A 24 12.59 -3.83 -7.37
C ASN A 24 12.22 -4.06 -8.85
N PHE A 25 11.64 -3.06 -9.51
CA PHE A 25 11.26 -3.16 -10.92
C PHE A 25 12.47 -3.28 -11.83
N ASN A 26 13.52 -2.48 -11.63
CA ASN A 26 14.71 -2.53 -12.47
C ASN A 26 15.46 -3.86 -12.32
N ARG A 27 15.49 -4.43 -11.12
CA ARG A 27 16.01 -5.80 -10.90
C ARG A 27 15.19 -6.82 -11.68
N TYR A 28 13.86 -6.78 -11.58
CA TYR A 28 12.96 -7.66 -12.29
C TYR A 28 13.14 -7.52 -13.81
N PHE A 29 13.17 -6.30 -14.36
CA PHE A 29 13.40 -6.06 -15.78
C PHE A 29 14.72 -6.63 -16.27
N ALA A 30 15.80 -6.47 -15.48
CA ALA A 30 17.11 -7.05 -15.82
C ALA A 30 17.09 -8.58 -15.81
N GLU A 31 16.51 -9.22 -14.79
CA GLU A 31 16.38 -10.67 -14.66
C GLU A 31 15.52 -11.28 -15.78
N GLN A 32 14.52 -10.57 -16.27
CA GLN A 32 13.64 -10.99 -17.36
C GLN A 32 14.10 -10.52 -18.73
N HIS A 33 15.29 -9.91 -18.84
CA HIS A 33 15.86 -9.37 -20.10
C HIS A 33 14.93 -8.40 -20.83
N MET A 34 14.14 -7.60 -20.09
CA MET A 34 13.20 -6.64 -20.65
C MET A 34 13.90 -5.31 -20.97
N ASP A 35 13.60 -4.73 -22.15
CA ASP A 35 14.04 -3.36 -22.50
C ASP A 35 13.13 -2.32 -21.83
N SER A 36 13.20 -2.27 -20.51
CA SER A 36 12.37 -1.40 -19.67
C SER A 36 13.17 -0.81 -18.52
N VAL A 37 12.81 0.38 -18.09
CA VAL A 37 13.41 1.06 -16.93
C VAL A 37 12.34 1.75 -16.09
N MET A 38 12.45 1.64 -14.78
CA MET A 38 11.68 2.46 -13.84
C MET A 38 12.54 3.57 -13.27
N ILE A 39 12.03 4.79 -13.31
CA ILE A 39 12.68 5.99 -12.77
C ILE A 39 11.90 6.57 -11.58
N PRO A 40 12.59 7.01 -10.51
CA PRO A 40 11.96 7.85 -9.49
C PRO A 40 11.80 9.28 -10.03
N VAL A 41 10.64 9.89 -9.76
CA VAL A 41 10.34 11.28 -10.18
C VAL A 41 9.90 12.06 -8.95
N ASP A 42 10.79 12.92 -8.47
CA ASP A 42 10.48 13.84 -7.36
C ASP A 42 9.70 15.03 -7.92
N ILE A 43 8.41 15.12 -7.61
CA ILE A 43 7.51 16.11 -8.17
C ILE A 43 6.67 16.75 -7.08
N VAL A 44 6.69 18.10 -7.01
CA VAL A 44 5.87 18.84 -6.05
C VAL A 44 4.37 18.71 -6.35
N PRO A 45 3.49 18.81 -5.33
CA PRO A 45 2.06 18.59 -5.51
C PRO A 45 1.41 19.40 -6.66
N ASP A 46 1.83 20.64 -6.84
CA ASP A 46 1.22 21.52 -7.85
C ASP A 46 1.58 21.15 -9.30
N ALA A 47 2.66 20.40 -9.51
CA ALA A 47 3.08 19.94 -10.84
C ALA A 47 2.44 18.60 -11.26
N VAL A 48 1.77 17.87 -10.36
CA VAL A 48 1.19 16.55 -10.64
C VAL A 48 0.19 16.60 -11.81
N ALA A 49 -0.66 17.64 -11.89
CA ALA A 49 -1.63 17.76 -12.96
C ALA A 49 -0.95 17.91 -14.33
N ALA A 50 0.09 18.74 -14.43
CA ALA A 50 0.85 18.92 -15.66
C ALA A 50 1.57 17.63 -16.07
N TYR A 51 2.15 16.90 -15.09
CA TYR A 51 2.80 15.62 -15.33
C TYR A 51 1.82 14.57 -15.88
N LEU A 52 0.66 14.39 -15.26
CA LEU A 52 -0.35 13.42 -15.71
C LEU A 52 -0.93 13.82 -17.08
N ASN A 53 -1.06 15.10 -17.37
CA ASN A 53 -1.45 15.55 -18.71
C ASN A 53 -0.39 15.21 -19.76
N ALA A 54 0.90 15.40 -19.47
CA ALA A 54 1.99 15.02 -20.37
C ALA A 54 2.05 13.50 -20.61
N LEU A 55 1.75 12.68 -19.59
CA LEU A 55 1.71 11.22 -19.68
C LEU A 55 0.77 10.72 -20.79
N ARG A 56 -0.34 11.41 -21.04
CA ARG A 56 -1.32 11.04 -22.08
C ARG A 56 -0.70 10.95 -23.48
N GLY A 57 0.24 11.84 -23.79
CA GLY A 57 0.96 11.87 -25.08
C GLY A 57 2.28 11.10 -25.10
N TRP A 58 2.76 10.59 -23.98
CA TRP A 58 4.08 9.96 -23.85
C TRP A 58 4.06 8.53 -24.40
N GLN A 59 4.70 8.27 -25.55
CA GLN A 59 4.52 7.01 -26.30
C GLN A 59 5.22 5.79 -25.67
N ASN A 60 6.41 5.93 -25.13
CA ASN A 60 7.16 4.84 -24.49
C ASN A 60 6.97 4.75 -22.98
N MET A 61 5.89 5.35 -22.42
CA MET A 61 5.48 5.21 -21.03
C MET A 61 4.04 4.72 -20.96
N THR A 62 3.82 3.55 -20.38
CA THR A 62 2.50 2.90 -20.28
C THR A 62 1.73 3.26 -19.02
N GLY A 63 2.43 3.75 -17.99
CA GLY A 63 1.81 4.14 -16.74
C GLY A 63 2.83 4.56 -15.67
N VAL A 64 2.31 4.92 -14.52
CA VAL A 64 3.10 5.42 -13.38
C VAL A 64 2.61 4.83 -12.06
N LEU A 65 3.53 4.65 -11.12
CA LEU A 65 3.23 4.38 -9.73
C LEU A 65 3.15 5.72 -8.98
N VAL A 66 2.28 5.79 -7.98
CA VAL A 66 2.02 7.01 -7.20
C VAL A 66 2.19 6.73 -5.72
N THR A 67 3.04 7.54 -5.06
CA THR A 67 3.20 7.48 -3.60
C THR A 67 2.87 8.83 -2.94
N VAL A 68 3.13 8.93 -1.65
CA VAL A 68 2.90 10.12 -0.83
C VAL A 68 3.60 11.35 -1.44
N PRO A 69 2.94 12.52 -1.46
CA PRO A 69 1.60 12.83 -0.95
C PRO A 69 0.51 12.81 -2.04
N HIS A 70 0.77 12.20 -3.21
CA HIS A 70 0.03 12.44 -4.46
C HIS A 70 -1.19 11.52 -4.66
N LYS A 71 -1.37 10.45 -3.86
CA LYS A 71 -2.37 9.40 -4.10
C LYS A 71 -3.81 9.92 -4.27
N GLN A 72 -4.25 10.84 -3.40
CA GLN A 72 -5.60 11.43 -3.49
C GLN A 72 -5.71 12.46 -4.62
N ARG A 73 -4.68 13.30 -4.77
CA ARG A 73 -4.64 14.30 -5.86
C ARG A 73 -4.65 13.63 -7.22
N ALA A 74 -3.89 12.57 -7.39
CA ALA A 74 -3.85 11.81 -8.64
C ALA A 74 -5.18 11.11 -8.94
N ALA A 75 -5.89 10.60 -7.93
CA ALA A 75 -7.23 10.03 -8.12
C ALA A 75 -8.24 11.05 -8.70
N ALA A 76 -8.13 12.33 -8.31
CA ALA A 76 -8.98 13.40 -8.84
C ALA A 76 -8.61 13.85 -10.25
N LEU A 77 -7.47 13.43 -10.80
CA LEU A 77 -6.92 13.88 -12.08
C LEU A 77 -6.95 12.82 -13.19
N VAL A 78 -7.28 11.59 -12.87
CA VAL A 78 -7.44 10.51 -13.86
C VAL A 78 -8.86 10.48 -14.41
N ASP A 79 -9.03 9.88 -15.59
CA ASP A 79 -10.33 9.85 -16.29
C ASP A 79 -11.26 8.76 -15.74
N ASP A 80 -10.68 7.69 -15.18
CA ASP A 80 -11.43 6.58 -14.60
C ASP A 80 -10.71 5.98 -13.40
N LEU A 81 -11.49 5.38 -12.52
CA LEU A 81 -11.02 4.71 -11.30
C LEU A 81 -11.64 3.32 -11.21
N THR A 82 -10.84 2.34 -10.80
CA THR A 82 -11.40 1.04 -10.39
C THR A 82 -12.39 1.23 -9.21
N PRO A 83 -13.31 0.27 -8.97
CA PRO A 83 -14.28 0.40 -7.87
C PRO A 83 -13.62 0.69 -6.51
N ARG A 84 -12.54 -0.01 -6.15
CA ARG A 84 -11.82 0.22 -4.88
C ARG A 84 -11.13 1.58 -4.84
N ALA A 85 -10.46 2.00 -5.92
CA ALA A 85 -9.81 3.30 -5.98
C ALA A 85 -10.83 4.45 -5.86
N ARG A 86 -12.00 4.29 -6.45
CA ARG A 86 -13.12 5.24 -6.35
C ARG A 86 -13.64 5.34 -4.92
N ARG A 87 -13.84 4.21 -4.23
CA ARG A 87 -14.30 4.19 -2.83
C ARG A 87 -13.27 4.80 -1.88
N LEU A 88 -11.98 4.51 -2.08
CA LEU A 88 -10.88 5.03 -1.26
C LEU A 88 -10.48 6.46 -1.64
N ASN A 89 -10.97 6.98 -2.75
CA ASN A 89 -10.56 8.28 -3.32
C ASN A 89 -9.03 8.44 -3.36
N ALA A 90 -8.34 7.38 -3.78
CA ALA A 90 -6.88 7.34 -3.84
C ALA A 90 -6.41 6.33 -4.89
N VAL A 91 -5.25 6.61 -5.50
CA VAL A 91 -4.57 5.69 -6.42
C VAL A 91 -3.10 5.55 -6.04
N ASN A 92 -2.55 4.35 -6.18
CA ASN A 92 -1.10 4.11 -6.10
C ASN A 92 -0.50 3.63 -7.42
N VAL A 93 -1.35 3.42 -8.43
CA VAL A 93 -0.94 3.04 -9.79
C VAL A 93 -1.91 3.64 -10.81
N ILE A 94 -1.37 4.12 -11.93
CA ILE A 94 -2.14 4.71 -13.04
C ILE A 94 -1.63 4.08 -14.34
N ARG A 95 -2.54 3.50 -15.14
CA ARG A 95 -2.24 3.05 -16.49
C ARG A 95 -2.75 4.04 -17.54
N LYS A 96 -2.05 4.12 -18.65
CA LYS A 96 -2.51 4.80 -19.85
C LYS A 96 -3.22 3.80 -20.76
N LEU A 97 -4.43 4.11 -21.16
CA LEU A 97 -5.22 3.34 -22.12
C LEU A 97 -4.79 3.69 -23.56
N ALA A 98 -5.19 2.85 -24.53
CA ALA A 98 -4.84 3.04 -25.94
C ALA A 98 -5.35 4.37 -26.54
N ASP A 99 -6.45 4.92 -25.99
CA ASP A 99 -7.03 6.20 -26.38
C ASP A 99 -6.41 7.41 -25.65
N GLY A 100 -5.38 7.19 -24.84
CA GLY A 100 -4.69 8.21 -24.06
C GLY A 100 -5.37 8.56 -22.72
N ARG A 101 -6.54 8.00 -22.40
CA ARG A 101 -7.16 8.17 -21.08
C ARG A 101 -6.33 7.49 -20.00
N LEU A 102 -6.42 8.02 -18.79
CA LEU A 102 -5.73 7.50 -17.61
C LEU A 102 -6.73 6.79 -16.70
N GLN A 103 -6.41 5.56 -16.29
CA GLN A 103 -7.19 4.81 -15.30
C GLN A 103 -6.34 4.53 -14.06
N GLY A 104 -6.86 4.85 -12.88
CA GLY A 104 -6.21 4.65 -11.61
C GLY A 104 -6.72 3.44 -10.83
N ASP A 105 -5.82 2.80 -10.08
CA ASP A 105 -6.16 1.75 -9.12
C ASP A 105 -5.41 1.94 -7.78
N MET A 106 -5.92 1.28 -6.71
CA MET A 106 -5.33 1.30 -5.37
C MET A 106 -5.00 -0.13 -4.93
N LEU A 107 -3.74 -0.54 -5.08
CA LEU A 107 -3.28 -1.91 -4.88
C LEU A 107 -2.58 -2.15 -3.53
N ASP A 108 -2.43 -1.13 -2.66
CA ASP A 108 -1.74 -1.29 -1.37
C ASP A 108 -2.39 -2.38 -0.50
N GLY A 109 -3.72 -2.41 -0.40
CA GLY A 109 -4.43 -3.43 0.39
C GLY A 109 -4.22 -4.84 -0.15
N VAL A 110 -4.24 -5.01 -1.48
CA VAL A 110 -3.99 -6.31 -2.12
C VAL A 110 -2.54 -6.76 -1.92
N GLY A 111 -1.59 -5.84 -2.06
CA GLY A 111 -0.17 -6.12 -1.80
C GLY A 111 0.09 -6.53 -0.35
N PHE A 112 -0.56 -5.87 0.60
CA PHE A 112 -0.51 -6.22 2.01
C PHE A 112 -1.02 -7.65 2.26
N GLN A 113 -2.19 -7.99 1.70
CA GLN A 113 -2.78 -9.33 1.83
C GLN A 113 -1.89 -10.41 1.25
N LEU A 114 -1.36 -10.22 0.04
CA LEU A 114 -0.45 -11.19 -0.58
C LEU A 114 0.80 -11.45 0.26
N ALA A 115 1.37 -10.41 0.88
CA ALA A 115 2.50 -10.56 1.78
C ALA A 115 2.12 -11.32 3.06
N ALA A 116 0.94 -11.04 3.63
CA ALA A 116 0.42 -11.74 4.80
C ALA A 116 0.13 -13.22 4.52
N GLU A 117 -0.51 -13.51 3.38
CA GLU A 117 -0.81 -14.87 2.93
C GLU A 117 0.46 -15.69 2.66
N ALA A 118 1.48 -15.09 2.07
CA ALA A 118 2.78 -15.74 1.87
C ALA A 118 3.43 -16.17 3.20
N GLN A 119 3.10 -15.48 4.29
CA GLN A 119 3.51 -15.82 5.65
C GLN A 119 2.48 -16.70 6.40
N GLY A 120 1.41 -17.15 5.73
CA GLY A 120 0.40 -18.05 6.27
C GLY A 120 -0.69 -17.36 7.10
N PHE A 121 -0.81 -16.02 7.03
CA PHE A 121 -1.92 -15.31 7.66
C PHE A 121 -3.12 -15.23 6.73
N GLN A 122 -4.30 -15.62 7.22
CA GLN A 122 -5.59 -15.54 6.51
C GLN A 122 -6.55 -14.64 7.30
N PRO A 123 -7.06 -13.54 6.73
CA PRO A 123 -7.89 -12.57 7.45
C PRO A 123 -9.27 -13.07 7.83
N ALA A 124 -9.84 -14.05 7.08
CA ALA A 124 -11.22 -14.49 7.27
C ALA A 124 -11.53 -14.94 8.70
N GLY A 125 -12.53 -14.34 9.31
CA GLY A 125 -12.99 -14.63 10.67
C GLY A 125 -12.09 -14.10 11.80
N LYS A 126 -10.97 -13.46 11.47
CA LYS A 126 -9.95 -12.97 12.40
C LYS A 126 -10.27 -11.60 12.98
N GLN A 127 -9.45 -11.16 13.95
CA GLN A 127 -9.51 -9.86 14.60
C GLN A 127 -8.22 -9.09 14.31
N ALA A 128 -8.35 -7.84 13.84
CA ALA A 128 -7.21 -6.98 13.56
C ALA A 128 -7.32 -5.63 14.27
N LEU A 129 -6.16 -5.02 14.50
CA LEU A 129 -6.01 -3.61 14.85
C LEU A 129 -5.13 -2.93 13.81
N LEU A 130 -5.62 -1.85 13.24
CA LEU A 130 -4.88 -0.96 12.36
C LEU A 130 -4.59 0.36 13.07
N SER A 131 -3.33 0.73 13.17
CA SER A 131 -2.86 2.06 13.59
C SER A 131 -2.40 2.84 12.36
N GLY A 132 -3.01 4.01 12.12
CA GLY A 132 -2.81 4.83 10.92
C GLY A 132 -3.90 4.59 9.88
N CYS A 133 -4.86 5.55 9.79
CA CYS A 133 -6.01 5.52 8.89
C CYS A 133 -5.82 6.41 7.65
N GLY A 134 -4.56 6.71 7.27
CA GLY A 134 -4.18 7.43 6.06
C GLY A 134 -4.40 6.60 4.80
N GLY A 135 -3.80 7.02 3.67
CA GLY A 135 -4.02 6.39 2.36
C GLY A 135 -3.68 4.90 2.32
N VAL A 136 -2.52 4.49 2.86
CA VAL A 136 -2.10 3.08 2.91
C VAL A 136 -2.96 2.29 3.90
N GLY A 137 -3.14 2.82 5.12
CA GLY A 137 -3.96 2.16 6.13
C GLY A 137 -5.40 1.97 5.70
N SER A 138 -6.01 2.97 5.03
CA SER A 138 -7.37 2.84 4.48
C SER A 138 -7.47 1.73 3.43
N ALA A 139 -6.45 1.58 2.57
CA ALA A 139 -6.42 0.53 1.58
C ALA A 139 -6.26 -0.86 2.22
N ILE A 140 -5.42 -0.98 3.26
CA ILE A 140 -5.25 -2.22 4.03
C ILE A 140 -6.54 -2.58 4.75
N ALA A 141 -7.18 -1.62 5.44
CA ALA A 141 -8.45 -1.85 6.14
C ALA A 141 -9.54 -2.32 5.17
N TRP A 142 -9.65 -1.66 4.01
CA TRP A 142 -10.56 -2.09 2.95
C TRP A 142 -10.31 -3.54 2.52
N GLY A 143 -9.05 -3.87 2.20
CA GLY A 143 -8.67 -5.21 1.79
C GLY A 143 -8.95 -6.26 2.86
N LEU A 144 -8.66 -5.99 4.14
CA LEU A 144 -9.00 -6.88 5.25
C LEU A 144 -10.51 -7.13 5.36
N CYS A 145 -11.34 -6.10 5.14
CA CYS A 145 -12.79 -6.23 5.13
C CYS A 145 -13.28 -7.08 3.94
N GLU A 146 -12.75 -6.85 2.73
CA GLU A 146 -13.02 -7.68 1.55
C GLU A 146 -12.64 -9.16 1.77
N ALA A 147 -11.54 -9.41 2.48
CA ALA A 147 -11.07 -10.75 2.82
C ALA A 147 -11.82 -11.40 4.01
N GLY A 148 -12.87 -10.76 4.52
CA GLY A 148 -13.76 -11.34 5.54
C GLY A 148 -13.22 -11.27 6.95
N ILE A 149 -12.42 -10.23 7.30
CA ILE A 149 -12.07 -9.97 8.70
C ILE A 149 -13.34 -9.84 9.54
N ARG A 150 -13.37 -10.42 10.72
CA ARG A 150 -14.55 -10.39 11.60
C ARG A 150 -14.63 -9.10 12.43
N ARG A 151 -13.48 -8.68 12.98
CA ARG A 151 -13.38 -7.47 13.80
C ARG A 151 -12.18 -6.64 13.33
N LEU A 152 -12.38 -5.32 13.25
CA LEU A 152 -11.32 -4.39 12.91
C LEU A 152 -11.37 -3.19 13.85
N ALA A 153 -10.38 -3.08 14.73
CA ALA A 153 -10.16 -1.88 15.52
C ALA A 153 -9.35 -0.86 14.72
N LEU A 154 -9.72 0.41 14.80
CA LEU A 154 -9.08 1.50 14.08
C LEU A 154 -8.50 2.51 15.08
N HIS A 155 -7.23 2.85 14.89
CA HIS A 155 -6.54 3.89 15.63
C HIS A 155 -5.88 4.88 14.66
N ASP A 156 -5.96 6.16 14.97
CA ASP A 156 -5.24 7.25 14.30
C ASP A 156 -5.08 8.41 15.28
N GLN A 157 -3.94 9.10 15.24
CA GLN A 157 -3.69 10.28 16.05
C GLN A 157 -4.68 11.42 15.72
N THR A 158 -5.22 11.43 14.49
CA THR A 158 -6.24 12.38 14.04
C THR A 158 -7.63 11.73 14.08
N PRO A 159 -8.49 12.07 15.08
CA PRO A 159 -9.80 11.46 15.23
C PRO A 159 -10.68 11.57 13.97
N ALA A 160 -10.61 12.67 13.24
CA ALA A 160 -11.39 12.89 12.02
C ALA A 160 -10.98 11.90 10.90
N THR A 161 -9.67 11.58 10.78
CA THR A 161 -9.17 10.60 9.80
C THR A 161 -9.67 9.20 10.14
N ARG A 162 -9.60 8.80 11.40
CA ARG A 162 -10.15 7.54 11.89
C ARG A 162 -11.65 7.44 11.63
N GLN A 163 -12.43 8.50 11.98
CA GLN A 163 -13.87 8.49 11.82
C GLN A 163 -14.30 8.37 10.36
N ARG A 164 -13.65 9.10 9.46
CA ARG A 164 -13.91 9.00 8.02
C ARG A 164 -13.71 7.57 7.49
N LEU A 165 -12.62 6.89 7.90
CA LEU A 165 -12.40 5.50 7.52
C LEU A 165 -13.44 4.57 8.13
N HIS A 166 -13.77 4.76 9.41
CA HIS A 166 -14.81 4.00 10.09
C HIS A 166 -16.15 4.07 9.33
N ASP A 167 -16.59 5.26 8.98
CA ASP A 167 -17.88 5.48 8.31
C ASP A 167 -17.90 4.85 6.91
N LEU A 168 -16.80 4.98 6.16
CA LEU A 168 -16.62 4.33 4.86
C LEU A 168 -16.74 2.80 4.97
N LEU A 169 -16.07 2.19 5.95
CA LEU A 169 -16.09 0.74 6.13
C LEU A 169 -17.43 0.24 6.70
N ALA A 170 -18.06 0.99 7.60
CA ALA A 170 -19.37 0.64 8.16
C ALA A 170 -20.46 0.61 7.07
N GLU A 171 -20.41 1.56 6.11
CA GLU A 171 -21.31 1.58 4.94
C GLU A 171 -21.06 0.38 4.01
N ALA A 172 -19.79 0.11 3.69
CA ALA A 172 -19.43 -0.89 2.68
C ALA A 172 -19.46 -2.33 3.21
N PHE A 173 -19.18 -2.53 4.50
CA PHE A 173 -19.00 -3.85 5.13
C PHE A 173 -19.78 -3.95 6.45
N PRO A 174 -21.11 -3.91 6.43
CA PRO A 174 -21.95 -3.87 7.66
C PRO A 174 -21.82 -5.12 8.55
N ALA A 175 -21.26 -6.22 8.03
CA ALA A 175 -21.00 -7.45 8.79
C ALA A 175 -19.71 -7.39 9.63
N VAL A 176 -18.80 -6.43 9.34
CA VAL A 176 -17.53 -6.29 10.07
C VAL A 176 -17.78 -5.49 11.35
N GLN A 177 -17.33 -6.02 12.48
CA GLN A 177 -17.41 -5.33 13.76
C GLN A 177 -16.27 -4.29 13.86
N LEU A 178 -16.59 -3.03 13.64
CA LEU A 178 -15.65 -1.92 13.78
C LEU A 178 -15.60 -1.40 15.22
N SER A 179 -14.41 -1.06 15.71
CA SER A 179 -14.22 -0.50 17.06
C SER A 179 -13.10 0.55 17.11
N ALA A 180 -13.00 1.27 18.21
CA ALA A 180 -11.83 2.07 18.55
C ALA A 180 -10.72 1.19 19.14
N LEU A 181 -9.62 1.84 19.55
CA LEU A 181 -8.49 1.20 20.24
C LEU A 181 -8.97 0.41 21.47
N PRO A 182 -8.64 -0.88 21.58
CA PRO A 182 -8.98 -1.69 22.75
C PRO A 182 -8.05 -1.42 23.93
N ASP A 183 -8.43 -1.84 25.13
CA ASP A 183 -7.60 -1.73 26.34
C ASP A 183 -6.51 -2.81 26.42
N THR A 184 -6.59 -3.85 25.58
CA THR A 184 -5.63 -4.97 25.52
C THR A 184 -5.52 -5.54 24.11
N LEU A 185 -4.31 -6.00 23.75
CA LEU A 185 -4.05 -6.73 22.50
C LEU A 185 -4.05 -8.26 22.69
N TYR A 186 -4.34 -8.74 23.88
CA TYR A 186 -4.41 -10.17 24.14
C TYR A 186 -5.47 -10.85 23.25
N GLY A 187 -5.06 -11.92 22.55
CA GLY A 187 -5.93 -12.63 21.63
C GLY A 187 -6.17 -11.91 20.30
N LEU A 188 -5.41 -10.86 19.99
CA LEU A 188 -5.44 -10.21 18.69
C LEU A 188 -4.72 -11.09 17.64
N ASP A 189 -5.35 -11.30 16.48
CA ASP A 189 -4.75 -12.11 15.40
C ASP A 189 -3.74 -11.29 14.55
N LEU A 190 -4.03 -10.00 14.32
CA LEU A 190 -3.21 -9.12 13.46
C LEU A 190 -3.11 -7.71 14.04
N LEU A 191 -1.88 -7.21 14.17
CA LEU A 191 -1.58 -5.80 14.42
C LEU A 191 -0.91 -5.20 13.19
N VAL A 192 -1.42 -4.07 12.70
CA VAL A 192 -0.87 -3.37 11.52
C VAL A 192 -0.47 -1.94 11.88
N ASN A 193 0.78 -1.57 11.61
CA ASN A 193 1.18 -0.17 11.51
C ASN A 193 1.02 0.29 10.06
N GLY A 194 0.02 1.13 9.79
CA GLY A 194 -0.23 1.82 8.52
C GLY A 194 0.16 3.29 8.54
N SER A 195 0.90 3.71 9.58
CA SER A 195 1.37 5.08 9.81
C SER A 195 2.86 5.24 9.50
N PRO A 196 3.43 6.47 9.51
CA PRO A 196 4.86 6.70 9.42
C PRO A 196 5.66 6.35 10.68
N ALA A 197 5.03 5.99 11.79
CA ALA A 197 5.70 5.67 13.06
C ALA A 197 6.77 4.59 12.85
N GLY A 198 7.98 4.84 13.36
CA GLY A 198 9.15 3.98 13.18
C GLY A 198 9.96 4.23 11.89
N MET A 199 9.53 5.14 11.02
CA MET A 199 10.34 5.65 9.90
C MET A 199 11.33 6.70 10.40
N ALA A 200 12.45 6.90 9.72
CA ALA A 200 13.41 7.95 10.05
C ALA A 200 12.73 9.33 10.19
N GLY A 201 12.90 9.97 11.33
CA GLY A 201 12.22 11.21 11.70
C GLY A 201 10.84 11.04 12.34
N PHE A 202 10.37 9.80 12.55
CA PHE A 202 9.13 9.41 13.23
C PHE A 202 9.44 8.23 14.16
N ASP A 203 10.34 8.43 15.12
CA ASP A 203 10.91 7.37 15.95
C ASP A 203 9.94 6.81 17.02
N GLU A 204 8.70 7.35 17.10
CA GLU A 204 7.68 6.88 18.01
C GLU A 204 7.11 5.51 17.62
N LEU A 205 6.57 4.81 18.62
CA LEU A 205 5.75 3.61 18.40
C LEU A 205 4.35 4.01 17.91
N PRO A 206 3.70 3.18 17.06
CA PRO A 206 2.36 3.48 16.54
C PRO A 206 1.24 3.39 17.59
N LEU A 207 1.54 2.83 18.76
CA LEU A 207 0.62 2.63 19.89
C LEU A 207 1.35 2.86 21.22
N PRO A 208 0.62 3.19 22.30
CA PRO A 208 1.20 3.30 23.63
C PRO A 208 1.94 2.02 24.05
N GLN A 209 3.13 2.15 24.65
CA GLN A 209 3.94 1.03 25.11
C GLN A 209 3.17 0.08 26.03
N ALA A 210 2.41 0.63 26.99
CA ALA A 210 1.62 -0.16 27.93
C ALA A 210 0.58 -1.06 27.23
N LEU A 211 0.04 -0.64 26.07
CA LEU A 211 -0.85 -1.46 25.28
C LEU A 211 -0.07 -2.54 24.52
N LEU A 212 1.07 -2.19 23.90
CA LEU A 212 1.95 -3.14 23.23
C LEU A 212 2.48 -4.22 24.17
N ASP A 213 2.64 -3.91 25.46
CA ASP A 213 3.07 -4.89 26.48
C ASP A 213 2.06 -6.02 26.68
N THR A 214 0.81 -5.85 26.27
CA THR A 214 -0.24 -6.88 26.30
C THR A 214 -0.26 -7.80 25.07
N LEU A 215 0.65 -7.58 24.10
CA LEU A 215 0.75 -8.37 22.87
C LEU A 215 1.23 -9.79 23.19
N ASP A 216 0.54 -10.80 22.69
CA ASP A 216 0.99 -12.18 22.81
C ASP A 216 1.73 -12.68 21.55
N SER A 217 2.49 -13.77 21.70
CA SER A 217 3.36 -14.31 20.64
C SER A 217 2.61 -14.91 19.44
N THR A 218 1.29 -15.09 19.54
CA THR A 218 0.48 -15.65 18.44
C THR A 218 0.02 -14.58 17.44
N THR A 219 0.16 -13.30 17.80
CA THR A 219 -0.21 -12.19 16.94
C THR A 219 0.74 -12.09 15.75
N HIS A 220 0.20 -11.95 14.54
CA HIS A 220 0.94 -11.49 13.37
C HIS A 220 1.07 -9.96 13.44
N VAL A 221 2.29 -9.42 13.34
CA VAL A 221 2.54 -7.98 13.42
C VAL A 221 3.14 -7.49 12.11
N ALA A 222 2.47 -6.54 11.48
CA ALA A 222 2.84 -6.01 10.18
C ALA A 222 3.12 -4.51 10.23
N ASP A 223 4.08 -4.06 9.42
CA ASP A 223 4.45 -2.65 9.31
C ASP A 223 4.64 -2.27 7.84
N VAL A 224 4.09 -1.13 7.42
CA VAL A 224 4.20 -0.63 6.04
C VAL A 224 5.48 0.20 5.81
N VAL A 225 6.20 0.55 6.85
CA VAL A 225 7.46 1.29 6.75
C VAL A 225 8.52 0.44 6.05
N THR A 226 9.15 1.00 5.01
CA THR A 226 10.14 0.29 4.19
C THR A 226 11.57 0.51 4.64
N ALA A 227 11.83 1.58 5.41
CA ALA A 227 13.14 1.90 5.98
C ALA A 227 12.99 2.62 7.33
N PRO A 228 13.54 2.06 8.43
CA PRO A 228 14.29 0.80 8.50
C PRO A 228 13.40 -0.43 8.22
N VAL A 229 14.00 -1.54 7.79
CA VAL A 229 13.25 -2.81 7.55
C VAL A 229 12.64 -3.34 8.83
N MET A 230 13.43 -3.37 9.91
CA MET A 230 12.97 -3.71 11.26
C MET A 230 12.71 -2.42 12.02
N THR A 231 11.45 -1.99 12.01
CA THR A 231 11.01 -0.83 12.79
C THR A 231 11.05 -1.12 14.30
N PRO A 232 10.96 -0.11 15.17
CA PRO A 232 10.82 -0.33 16.61
C PRO A 232 9.67 -1.27 16.97
N LEU A 233 8.52 -1.16 16.28
CA LEU A 233 7.38 -2.06 16.46
C LEU A 233 7.72 -3.50 16.10
N LEU A 234 8.30 -3.74 14.91
CA LEU A 234 8.65 -5.09 14.46
C LEU A 234 9.75 -5.72 15.33
N THR A 235 10.73 -4.92 15.76
CA THR A 235 11.78 -5.36 16.69
C THR A 235 11.17 -5.79 18.03
N PHE A 236 10.27 -4.99 18.57
CA PHE A 236 9.56 -5.29 19.80
C PHE A 236 8.72 -6.58 19.68
N ALA A 237 7.97 -6.73 18.59
CA ALA A 237 7.12 -7.89 18.33
C ALA A 237 7.95 -9.17 18.14
N ALA A 238 9.04 -9.11 17.38
CA ALA A 238 9.95 -10.25 17.16
C ALA A 238 10.59 -10.73 18.47
N ALA A 239 10.98 -9.80 19.37
CA ALA A 239 11.52 -10.14 20.68
C ALA A 239 10.50 -10.88 21.57
N ARG A 240 9.18 -10.75 21.31
CA ARG A 240 8.10 -11.49 21.97
C ARG A 240 7.72 -12.79 21.27
N GLY A 241 8.39 -13.15 20.20
CA GLY A 241 8.12 -14.36 19.41
C GLY A 241 6.96 -14.22 18.44
N CYS A 242 6.46 -13.00 18.20
CA CYS A 242 5.45 -12.75 17.19
C CYS A 242 5.99 -12.98 15.78
N LYS A 243 5.13 -13.42 14.87
CA LYS A 243 5.42 -13.39 13.44
C LYS A 243 5.38 -11.95 12.94
N VAL A 244 6.39 -11.54 12.16
CA VAL A 244 6.48 -10.15 11.67
C VAL A 244 6.46 -10.09 10.15
N GLN A 245 5.77 -9.07 9.61
CA GLN A 245 5.70 -8.75 8.18
C GLN A 245 6.23 -7.34 7.97
N THR A 246 7.19 -7.20 7.07
CA THR A 246 7.90 -5.94 6.80
C THR A 246 7.30 -5.16 5.63
N GLY A 247 7.53 -3.85 5.60
CA GLY A 247 7.15 -2.99 4.47
C GLY A 247 7.79 -3.40 3.13
N PRO A 248 9.08 -3.80 3.07
CA PRO A 248 9.67 -4.35 1.86
C PRO A 248 8.99 -5.61 1.32
N GLU A 249 8.51 -6.53 2.18
CA GLU A 249 7.75 -7.71 1.74
C GLU A 249 6.43 -7.31 1.08
N MET A 250 5.70 -6.35 1.66
CA MET A 250 4.50 -5.79 1.05
C MET A 250 4.83 -5.12 -0.30
N ALA A 251 5.89 -4.31 -0.36
CA ALA A 251 6.29 -3.62 -1.60
C ALA A 251 6.67 -4.61 -2.71
N LEU A 252 7.30 -5.73 -2.37
CA LEU A 252 7.64 -6.79 -3.33
C LEU A 252 6.39 -7.57 -3.79
N ALA A 253 5.48 -7.90 -2.87
CA ALA A 253 4.26 -8.63 -3.19
C ALA A 253 3.36 -7.87 -4.17
N GLN A 254 3.24 -6.54 -4.03
CA GLN A 254 2.42 -5.72 -4.92
C GLN A 254 3.09 -5.38 -6.26
N MET A 255 4.42 -5.53 -6.39
CA MET A 255 5.17 -5.12 -7.58
C MET A 255 4.62 -5.73 -8.87
N ARG A 256 4.38 -7.05 -8.86
CA ARG A 256 3.84 -7.75 -10.04
C ARG A 256 2.46 -7.25 -10.43
N LEU A 257 1.57 -7.05 -9.45
CA LEU A 257 0.21 -6.54 -9.70
C LEU A 257 0.24 -5.15 -10.33
N MET A 258 1.05 -4.25 -9.78
CA MET A 258 1.22 -2.90 -10.33
C MET A 258 1.79 -2.96 -11.74
N GLY A 259 2.84 -3.74 -11.96
CA GLY A 259 3.47 -3.91 -13.26
C GLY A 259 2.51 -4.48 -14.31
N GLN A 260 1.68 -5.45 -13.95
CA GLN A 260 0.64 -6.01 -14.80
C GLN A 260 -0.46 -4.99 -15.11
N PHE A 261 -0.90 -4.23 -14.11
CA PHE A 261 -1.92 -3.21 -14.30
C PHE A 261 -1.49 -2.14 -15.30
N ILE A 262 -0.25 -1.67 -15.25
CA ILE A 262 0.29 -0.67 -16.19
C ILE A 262 0.80 -1.28 -17.51
N GLY A 263 0.76 -2.60 -17.68
CA GLY A 263 1.28 -3.28 -18.88
C GLY A 263 2.81 -3.36 -18.98
N ALA A 264 3.54 -3.01 -17.91
CA ALA A 264 5.00 -3.10 -17.84
C ALA A 264 5.50 -4.52 -17.52
N ILE A 265 4.65 -5.37 -16.95
CA ILE A 265 4.90 -6.79 -16.70
C ILE A 265 3.81 -7.60 -17.41
N PRO A 266 4.13 -8.65 -18.16
CA PRO A 266 3.14 -9.50 -18.81
C PRO A 266 2.16 -10.13 -17.81
N GLN A 267 0.90 -10.28 -18.20
CA GLN A 267 -0.08 -11.09 -17.45
C GLN A 267 0.42 -12.54 -17.39
N ALA A 268 0.29 -13.20 -16.23
CA ALA A 268 0.56 -14.62 -16.15
C ALA A 268 -0.39 -15.38 -17.11
N GLN A 269 0.17 -16.19 -18.02
CA GLN A 269 -0.65 -17.04 -18.90
C GLN A 269 -1.45 -18.01 -18.01
N GLY A 270 -2.76 -17.83 -17.94
CA GLY A 270 -3.66 -18.74 -17.21
C GLY A 270 -4.59 -18.13 -16.17
N ALA A 271 -4.53 -16.85 -15.83
CA ALA A 271 -5.55 -16.20 -15.02
C ALA A 271 -6.62 -15.61 -15.96
N ALA A 272 -7.63 -16.43 -16.28
CA ALA A 272 -8.87 -15.92 -16.88
C ALA A 272 -9.54 -14.95 -15.88
N ALA A 273 -10.04 -13.83 -16.41
CA ALA A 273 -10.73 -12.76 -15.72
C ALA A 273 -11.99 -13.20 -14.97
#